data_cf69108b98a17a0076896fde51b40e01
#
_entry.id   cf69108b98a17a0076896fde51b40e01
#
_cell.length_a   1.000
_cell.length_b   1.000
_cell.length_c   1.000
_cell.angle_alpha   90.00
_cell.angle_beta   90.00
_cell.angle_gamma   90.00
#
_symmetry.space_group_name_H-M   'P 1'
#
loop_
_entity.id
_entity.type
_entity.pdbx_description
1 polymer ?
#
loop_
_entity_poly.entity_id
_entity_poly.type
_entity_poly.pdbx_seq_one_letter_code
_entity_poly.pdbx_strand_id
1 'polypeptide(L)'
;MKLTLLAAAAVLLAGPAMAQAPLPDVPILAGATSTPDCGNLAGLAGKAFCVSAPLAAIGALADAYVAELEGRGWLPAGGDTNRVVFVKRREGGGCDGLQMQAFYDTSRPAGPDATGYLGFGTIPGDLCAAGEPGEAAATPQP
;
A
#
# COMPACT_ATOMS: atom_id res chain seq x y z
N MET A 1 -43.10 -37.06 -32.92
CA MET A 1 -42.74 -35.90 -32.09
C MET A 1 -41.28 -36.08 -31.67
N LYS A 2 -40.35 -35.30 -32.26
CA LYS A 2 -38.93 -35.32 -31.92
C LYS A 2 -38.64 -34.10 -31.01
N LEU A 3 -38.35 -34.34 -29.72
CA LEU A 3 -37.88 -33.31 -28.77
C LEU A 3 -36.39 -33.13 -29.01
N THR A 4 -35.99 -31.95 -29.46
CA THR A 4 -34.61 -31.50 -29.52
C THR A 4 -34.29 -30.74 -28.20
N LEU A 5 -33.46 -31.33 -27.36
CA LEU A 5 -32.88 -30.66 -26.17
C LEU A 5 -31.77 -29.72 -26.66
N LEU A 6 -31.98 -28.42 -26.51
CA LEU A 6 -30.91 -27.41 -26.61
C LEU A 6 -30.17 -27.34 -25.29
N ALA A 7 -28.91 -27.81 -25.25
CA ALA A 7 -28.00 -27.59 -24.14
C ALA A 7 -27.39 -26.18 -24.25
N ALA A 8 -27.76 -25.29 -23.34
CA ALA A 8 -27.14 -23.98 -23.21
C ALA A 8 -25.83 -24.13 -22.44
N ALA A 9 -24.69 -23.96 -23.12
CA ALA A 9 -23.38 -23.90 -22.51
C ALA A 9 -23.16 -22.49 -21.89
N ALA A 10 -23.18 -22.40 -20.58
CA ALA A 10 -22.79 -21.18 -19.86
C ALA A 10 -21.26 -21.05 -19.87
N VAL A 11 -20.75 -20.13 -20.68
CA VAL A 11 -19.34 -19.75 -20.68
C VAL A 11 -19.09 -18.81 -19.49
N LEU A 12 -18.46 -19.31 -18.42
CA LEU A 12 -17.97 -18.52 -17.32
C LEU A 12 -16.74 -17.74 -17.81
N LEU A 13 -16.91 -16.46 -18.09
CA LEU A 13 -15.82 -15.52 -18.33
C LEU A 13 -15.11 -15.24 -16.98
N ALA A 14 -14.07 -16.02 -16.69
CA ALA A 14 -13.12 -15.63 -15.64
C ALA A 14 -12.36 -14.40 -16.14
N GLY A 15 -12.76 -13.24 -15.66
CA GLY A 15 -12.04 -11.98 -15.91
C GLY A 15 -10.60 -12.09 -15.34
N PRO A 16 -9.59 -11.52 -16.02
CA PRO A 16 -8.23 -11.50 -15.49
C PRO A 16 -8.24 -10.76 -14.15
N ALA A 17 -7.69 -11.38 -13.11
CA ALA A 17 -7.39 -10.70 -11.87
C ALA A 17 -6.39 -9.58 -12.20
N MET A 18 -6.82 -8.33 -12.09
CA MET A 18 -5.97 -7.16 -12.27
C MET A 18 -4.96 -7.17 -11.12
N ALA A 19 -3.77 -7.71 -11.36
CA ALA A 19 -2.63 -7.49 -10.50
C ALA A 19 -2.38 -5.98 -10.45
N GLN A 20 -2.40 -5.39 -9.24
CA GLN A 20 -2.14 -3.96 -9.09
C GLN A 20 -0.74 -3.67 -9.63
N ALA A 21 -0.65 -2.77 -10.60
CA ALA A 21 0.64 -2.34 -11.13
C ALA A 21 1.48 -1.75 -9.99
N PRO A 22 2.81 -1.99 -9.98
CA PRO A 22 3.69 -1.34 -9.03
C PRO A 22 3.46 0.18 -9.06
N LEU A 23 3.40 0.81 -7.90
CA LEU A 23 3.33 2.27 -7.84
C LEU A 23 4.64 2.83 -8.41
N PRO A 24 4.62 3.86 -9.28
CA PRO A 24 5.79 4.31 -10.03
C PRO A 24 7.00 4.66 -9.15
N ASP A 25 6.75 5.12 -7.93
CA ASP A 25 7.80 5.55 -7.01
C ASP A 25 8.15 4.51 -5.92
N VAL A 26 7.52 3.34 -5.92
CA VAL A 26 7.75 2.29 -4.90
C VAL A 26 8.44 1.09 -5.55
N PRO A 27 9.77 1.01 -5.49
CA PRO A 27 10.53 -0.13 -6.03
C PRO A 27 10.43 -1.34 -5.09
N ILE A 28 10.84 -2.50 -5.57
CA ILE A 28 11.07 -3.66 -4.71
C ILE A 28 12.52 -3.57 -4.21
N LEU A 29 12.68 -3.28 -2.92
CA LEU A 29 13.99 -3.17 -2.29
C LEU A 29 14.59 -4.54 -1.99
N ALA A 30 15.91 -4.58 -1.77
CA ALA A 30 16.60 -5.78 -1.33
C ALA A 30 16.01 -6.30 -0.02
N GLY A 31 15.76 -7.60 0.07
CA GLY A 31 15.09 -8.22 1.21
C GLY A 31 13.56 -8.24 1.16
N ALA A 32 12.97 -7.55 0.19
CA ALA A 32 11.54 -7.55 -0.06
C ALA A 32 11.16 -8.51 -1.20
N THR A 33 10.02 -9.16 -1.07
CA THR A 33 9.40 -9.97 -2.13
C THR A 33 8.06 -9.36 -2.52
N SER A 34 7.81 -9.21 -3.82
CA SER A 34 6.51 -8.74 -4.30
C SER A 34 5.39 -9.72 -3.93
N THR A 35 4.32 -9.22 -3.33
CA THR A 35 3.18 -10.02 -2.88
C THR A 35 1.87 -9.33 -3.29
N PRO A 36 1.45 -9.48 -4.57
CA PRO A 36 0.34 -8.72 -5.14
C PRO A 36 -1.02 -8.92 -4.45
N ASP A 37 -1.22 -10.06 -3.81
CA ASP A 37 -2.44 -10.38 -3.06
C ASP A 37 -2.41 -9.86 -1.61
N CYS A 38 -1.29 -9.25 -1.19
CA CYS A 38 -1.10 -8.78 0.20
C CYS A 38 -1.36 -9.89 1.25
N GLY A 39 -1.07 -11.15 0.91
CA GLY A 39 -1.38 -12.31 1.74
C GLY A 39 -2.88 -12.55 1.95
N ASN A 40 -3.74 -11.98 1.13
CA ASN A 40 -5.20 -11.94 1.28
C ASN A 40 -5.67 -11.36 2.63
N LEU A 41 -4.84 -10.47 3.21
CA LEU A 41 -5.10 -9.86 4.51
C LEU A 41 -5.72 -8.46 4.37
N ALA A 42 -6.45 -8.04 5.40
CA ALA A 42 -7.00 -6.70 5.56
C ALA A 42 -7.82 -6.16 4.36
N GLY A 43 -8.26 -7.02 3.44
CA GLY A 43 -8.98 -6.60 2.24
C GLY A 43 -8.15 -5.77 1.26
N LEU A 44 -6.82 -5.88 1.30
CA LEU A 44 -5.88 -5.09 0.52
C LEU A 44 -5.58 -5.67 -0.87
N ALA A 45 -5.93 -6.95 -1.12
CA ALA A 45 -5.76 -7.56 -2.43
C ALA A 45 -6.41 -6.69 -3.53
N GLY A 46 -5.63 -6.33 -4.55
CA GLY A 46 -6.08 -5.46 -5.63
C GLY A 46 -6.28 -3.98 -5.27
N LYS A 47 -6.01 -3.56 -4.03
CA LYS A 47 -6.15 -2.17 -3.55
C LYS A 47 -4.83 -1.54 -3.12
N ALA A 48 -3.83 -2.35 -2.81
CA ALA A 48 -2.51 -1.91 -2.39
C ALA A 48 -1.43 -2.67 -3.16
N PHE A 49 -0.31 -2.04 -3.37
CA PHE A 49 0.92 -2.71 -3.76
C PHE A 49 1.59 -3.24 -2.49
N CYS A 50 1.84 -4.55 -2.41
CA CYS A 50 2.42 -5.15 -1.22
C CYS A 50 3.75 -5.84 -1.50
N VAL A 51 4.63 -5.73 -0.53
CA VAL A 51 5.84 -6.54 -0.42
C VAL A 51 5.83 -7.29 0.90
N SER A 52 6.55 -8.41 0.95
CA SER A 52 6.68 -9.22 2.16
C SER A 52 8.15 -9.48 2.50
N ALA A 53 8.39 -9.75 3.77
CA ALA A 53 9.67 -10.18 4.32
C ALA A 53 9.42 -10.96 5.63
N PRO A 54 10.42 -11.61 6.23
CA PRO A 54 10.29 -12.13 7.58
C PRO A 54 9.88 -11.03 8.56
N LEU A 55 8.95 -11.33 9.47
CA LEU A 55 8.38 -10.34 10.39
C LEU A 55 9.46 -9.60 11.20
N ALA A 56 10.52 -10.31 11.60
CA ALA A 56 11.66 -9.70 12.30
C ALA A 56 12.42 -8.64 11.46
N ALA A 57 12.30 -8.68 10.12
CA ALA A 57 12.97 -7.74 9.22
C ALA A 57 12.07 -6.58 8.78
N ILE A 58 10.77 -6.62 9.07
CA ILE A 58 9.80 -5.63 8.56
C ILE A 58 10.12 -4.22 9.04
N GLY A 59 10.55 -4.04 10.28
CA GLY A 59 10.91 -2.71 10.80
C GLY A 59 12.06 -2.08 10.02
N ALA A 60 13.17 -2.80 9.86
CA ALA A 60 14.32 -2.32 9.09
C ALA A 60 13.98 -2.11 7.60
N LEU A 61 13.12 -2.95 7.04
CA LEU A 61 12.63 -2.78 5.67
C LEU A 61 11.77 -1.53 5.53
N ALA A 62 10.90 -1.25 6.50
CA ALA A 62 10.10 -0.03 6.52
C ALA A 62 10.98 1.23 6.58
N ASP A 63 12.01 1.23 7.42
CA ASP A 63 12.99 2.34 7.49
C ASP A 63 13.70 2.54 6.15
N ALA A 64 14.08 1.45 5.47
CA ALA A 64 14.70 1.52 4.15
C ALA A 64 13.75 2.12 3.09
N TYR A 65 12.46 1.79 3.15
CA TYR A 65 11.45 2.40 2.28
C TYR A 65 11.22 3.88 2.59
N VAL A 66 11.23 4.29 3.86
CA VAL A 66 11.17 5.72 4.22
C VAL A 66 12.32 6.46 3.56
N ALA A 67 13.56 5.99 3.72
CA ALA A 67 14.73 6.63 3.12
C ALA A 67 14.68 6.67 1.58
N GLU A 68 14.24 5.58 0.94
CA GLU A 68 14.08 5.50 -0.52
C GLU A 68 13.03 6.50 -1.03
N LEU A 69 11.88 6.59 -0.36
CA LEU A 69 10.81 7.51 -0.72
C LEU A 69 11.23 8.97 -0.50
N GLU A 70 11.94 9.28 0.58
CA GLU A 70 12.50 10.62 0.80
C GLU A 70 13.47 11.01 -0.33
N GLY A 71 14.32 10.08 -0.76
CA GLY A 71 15.21 10.27 -1.93
C GLY A 71 14.46 10.54 -3.23
N ARG A 72 13.19 10.19 -3.32
CA ARG A 72 12.30 10.43 -4.46
C ARG A 72 11.38 11.64 -4.28
N GLY A 73 11.58 12.42 -3.24
CA GLY A 73 10.83 13.64 -2.95
C GLY A 73 9.53 13.45 -2.18
N TRP A 74 9.29 12.26 -1.63
CA TRP A 74 8.21 12.03 -0.69
C TRP A 74 8.64 12.46 0.71
N LEU A 75 7.81 13.20 1.43
CA LEU A 75 8.09 13.68 2.78
C LEU A 75 7.13 12.98 3.75
N PRO A 76 7.65 12.36 4.83
CA PRO A 76 6.79 11.88 5.91
C PRO A 76 6.00 13.04 6.51
N ALA A 77 4.67 12.91 6.56
CA ALA A 77 3.77 13.97 6.99
C ALA A 77 2.87 13.57 8.17
N GLY A 78 2.91 12.31 8.58
CA GLY A 78 2.13 11.80 9.68
C GLY A 78 2.08 10.27 9.69
N GLY A 79 1.28 9.73 10.58
CA GLY A 79 1.11 8.29 10.70
C GLY A 79 0.79 7.88 12.13
N ASP A 80 0.97 6.59 12.38
CA ASP A 80 0.84 5.97 13.70
C ASP A 80 1.84 4.79 13.81
N THR A 81 1.68 3.93 14.80
CA THR A 81 2.65 2.88 15.15
C THR A 81 3.05 1.97 13.98
N ASN A 82 2.15 1.71 13.05
CA ASN A 82 2.37 0.79 11.92
C ASN A 82 2.09 1.40 10.55
N ARG A 83 1.92 2.73 10.49
CA ARG A 83 1.58 3.43 9.26
C ARG A 83 2.34 4.75 9.15
N VAL A 84 2.87 5.02 7.97
CA VAL A 84 3.45 6.32 7.60
C VAL A 84 2.67 6.88 6.43
N VAL A 85 2.30 8.15 6.53
CA VAL A 85 1.71 8.94 5.45
C VAL A 85 2.79 9.84 4.88
N PHE A 86 2.93 9.85 3.56
CA PHE A 86 3.85 10.69 2.83
C PHE A 86 3.09 11.66 1.93
N VAL A 87 3.67 12.81 1.71
CA VAL A 87 3.20 13.80 0.73
C VAL A 87 4.32 14.13 -0.25
N LYS A 88 3.95 14.40 -1.50
CA LYS A 88 4.87 14.85 -2.54
C LYS A 88 4.25 16.03 -3.27
N ARG A 89 4.94 17.16 -3.30
CA ARG A 89 4.46 18.36 -3.99
C ARG A 89 4.40 18.12 -5.50
N ARG A 90 3.32 18.60 -6.11
CA ARG A 90 3.16 18.63 -7.58
C ARG A 90 3.73 19.92 -8.13
N GLU A 91 4.25 19.88 -9.37
CA GLU A 91 4.76 21.07 -10.07
C GLU A 91 3.67 22.13 -10.27
N GLY A 92 2.43 21.73 -10.54
CA GLY A 92 1.29 22.62 -10.75
C GLY A 92 0.57 23.09 -9.48
N GLY A 93 1.09 22.77 -8.30
CA GLY A 93 0.48 23.01 -7.00
C GLY A 93 -0.27 21.80 -6.45
N GLY A 94 -0.51 21.81 -5.14
CA GLY A 94 -1.08 20.68 -4.42
C GLY A 94 -0.07 19.58 -4.12
N CYS A 95 -0.54 18.52 -3.48
CA CYS A 95 0.27 17.37 -3.07
C CYS A 95 -0.40 16.04 -3.39
N ASP A 96 0.41 15.11 -3.89
CA ASP A 96 0.05 13.69 -3.90
C ASP A 96 0.23 13.09 -2.51
N GLY A 97 -0.58 12.09 -2.20
CA GLY A 97 -0.50 11.32 -0.96
C GLY A 97 -0.19 9.85 -1.20
N LEU A 98 0.67 9.31 -0.37
CA LEU A 98 1.01 7.89 -0.33
C LEU A 98 0.99 7.44 1.13
N GLN A 99 0.47 6.26 1.41
CA GLN A 99 0.65 5.62 2.70
C GLN A 99 1.41 4.31 2.56
N MET A 100 2.22 4.01 3.56
CA MET A 100 2.84 2.72 3.80
C MET A 100 2.31 2.19 5.13
N GLN A 101 1.88 0.92 5.15
CA GLN A 101 1.37 0.27 6.36
C GLN A 101 2.02 -1.09 6.54
N ALA A 102 2.54 -1.34 7.75
CA ALA A 102 3.05 -2.64 8.16
C ALA A 102 1.93 -3.48 8.78
N PHE A 103 1.85 -4.76 8.42
CA PHE A 103 0.87 -5.70 8.97
C PHE A 103 1.36 -7.15 8.86
N TYR A 104 0.69 -8.07 9.54
CA TYR A 104 0.92 -9.51 9.48
C TYR A 104 -0.37 -10.26 9.79
N ASP A 105 -0.37 -11.57 9.58
CA ASP A 105 -1.52 -12.43 9.88
C ASP A 105 -1.64 -12.68 11.40
N THR A 106 -2.51 -11.93 12.07
CA THR A 106 -2.74 -12.04 13.51
C THR A 106 -3.48 -13.31 13.92
N SER A 107 -3.98 -14.11 12.97
CA SER A 107 -4.59 -15.42 13.24
C SER A 107 -3.55 -16.52 13.45
N ARG A 108 -2.27 -16.22 13.21
CA ARG A 108 -1.14 -17.13 13.37
C ARG A 108 -0.16 -16.62 14.42
N PRO A 109 0.66 -17.50 15.04
CA PRO A 109 1.71 -17.06 15.95
C PRO A 109 2.69 -16.11 15.27
N ALA A 110 2.98 -14.98 15.92
CA ALA A 110 3.94 -13.98 15.47
C ALA A 110 5.36 -14.42 15.85
N GLY A 111 5.94 -15.33 15.08
CA GLY A 111 7.36 -15.68 15.21
C GLY A 111 8.24 -14.79 14.33
N PRO A 112 9.58 -14.76 14.56
CA PRO A 112 10.51 -13.95 13.77
C PRO A 112 10.49 -14.28 12.28
N ASP A 113 10.23 -15.54 11.94
CA ASP A 113 10.16 -16.06 10.56
C ASP A 113 8.73 -16.01 9.97
N ALA A 114 7.73 -15.58 10.74
CA ALA A 114 6.39 -15.34 10.21
C ALA A 114 6.46 -14.29 9.10
N THR A 115 5.54 -14.35 8.15
CA THR A 115 5.51 -13.38 7.06
C THR A 115 4.95 -12.05 7.55
N GLY A 116 5.74 -10.99 7.41
CA GLY A 116 5.29 -9.61 7.55
C GLY A 116 5.10 -8.96 6.19
N TYR A 117 4.30 -7.92 6.12
CA TYR A 117 3.95 -7.20 4.90
C TYR A 117 4.11 -5.70 5.08
N LEU A 118 4.50 -5.03 4.00
CA LEU A 118 4.34 -3.58 3.82
C LEU A 118 3.40 -3.36 2.65
N GLY A 119 2.27 -2.72 2.92
CA GLY A 119 1.30 -2.32 1.90
C GLY A 119 1.42 -0.84 1.58
N PHE A 120 1.44 -0.51 0.30
CA PHE A 120 1.51 0.86 -0.21
C PHE A 120 0.25 1.19 -0.97
N GLY A 121 -0.30 2.37 -0.72
CA GLY A 121 -1.50 2.85 -1.41
C GLY A 121 -1.46 4.35 -1.59
N THR A 122 -1.98 4.82 -2.73
CA THR A 122 -2.18 6.26 -2.95
C THR A 122 -3.36 6.76 -2.11
N ILE A 123 -3.21 7.96 -1.58
CA ILE A 123 -4.30 8.67 -0.92
C ILE A 123 -4.88 9.64 -1.94
N PRO A 124 -6.17 9.49 -2.32
CA PRO A 124 -6.78 10.35 -3.32
C PRO A 124 -6.95 11.80 -2.83
N GLY A 125 -6.97 12.73 -3.78
CA GLY A 125 -7.17 14.13 -3.50
C GLY A 125 -5.88 14.93 -3.40
N ASP A 126 -6.01 16.14 -2.87
CA ASP A 126 -4.90 17.04 -2.60
C ASP A 126 -4.67 17.15 -1.10
N LEU A 127 -3.63 16.52 -0.60
CA LEU A 127 -3.32 16.50 0.84
C LEU A 127 -2.77 17.84 1.36
N CYS A 128 -2.41 18.76 0.48
CA CYS A 128 -1.97 20.11 0.84
C CYS A 128 -3.08 21.16 0.79
N ALA A 129 -4.28 20.83 0.26
CA ALA A 129 -5.40 21.75 0.17
C ALA A 129 -6.03 22.09 1.54
N ALA A 130 -5.88 21.21 2.54
CA ALA A 130 -6.41 21.38 3.90
C ALA A 130 -5.45 22.09 4.87
N GLY A 131 -4.41 22.75 4.38
CA GLY A 131 -3.28 23.27 5.15
C GLY A 131 -2.09 22.31 5.12
N GLU A 132 -0.87 22.86 5.14
CA GLU A 132 0.33 22.01 5.15
C GLU A 132 0.38 21.18 6.44
N PRO A 133 0.70 19.88 6.37
CA PRO A 133 0.95 19.07 7.55
C PRO A 133 2.21 19.55 8.28
N GLY A 134 2.14 20.55 9.04
CA GLY A 134 3.24 21.23 9.72
C GLY A 134 2.86 22.62 10.19
N GLU A 135 1.88 23.24 9.56
CA GLU A 135 1.40 24.56 9.94
C GLU A 135 0.32 24.53 11.07
N ALA A 136 -0.27 23.37 11.32
CA ALA A 136 -1.26 23.22 12.40
C ALA A 136 -0.64 23.19 13.82
N ALA A 137 0.70 23.22 13.94
CA ALA A 137 1.39 23.22 15.23
C ALA A 137 1.84 24.61 15.72
N ALA A 138 1.59 25.66 14.95
CA ALA A 138 1.92 27.04 15.30
C ALA A 138 0.67 27.90 15.56
N THR A 139 -0.17 27.47 16.50
CA THR A 139 -1.12 28.43 17.11
C THR A 139 -0.37 29.10 18.28
N PRO A 140 -0.06 30.40 18.21
CA PRO A 140 0.43 31.11 19.38
C PRO A 140 -0.71 31.13 20.39
N GLN A 141 -0.52 30.47 21.51
CA GLN A 141 -1.38 30.70 22.67
C GLN A 141 -1.10 32.12 23.18
N PRO A 142 -2.17 32.89 23.52
CA PRO A 142 -2.03 34.22 24.09
C PRO A 142 -1.40 34.20 25.47
#